data_16420ef8dd74595028bf6b436bc8283c
#
_entry.id   16420ef8dd74595028bf6b436bc8283c
#
_cell.length_a   1.000
_cell.length_b   1.000
_cell.length_c   1.000
_cell.angle_alpha   90.00
_cell.angle_beta   90.00
_cell.angle_gamma   90.00
#
_symmetry.space_group_name_H-M   'P 1'
#
loop_
_entity.id
_entity.type
_entity.pdbx_description
1 polymer ?
#
loop_
_entity_poly.entity_id
_entity_poly.type
_entity_poly.pdbx_seq_one_letter_code
_entity_poly.pdbx_strand_id
1 'polypeptide(L)'
;MDNQELEKKIIAALDENPFGSFGTIEAGNKPKVRYMAVFHKGLNIYLATNRKTHKVEELQSNPRVFLLLGYEQGGDKNILEIEAAASVTKNDKLRGELWNKSLEKWFKGPDDPDYVILELAPDRIEYIGKNEEHGVWQGTVAGASR
;
A
#
# COMPACT_ATOMS: atom_id res chain seq x y z
N MET A 1 -16.39 16.64 7.24
CA MET A 1 -16.31 15.18 7.31
C MET A 1 -15.53 14.80 8.54
N ASP A 2 -16.10 14.02 9.44
CA ASP A 2 -15.39 13.60 10.65
C ASP A 2 -14.45 12.44 10.36
N ASN A 3 -13.62 12.05 11.32
CA ASN A 3 -12.63 11.00 11.13
C ASN A 3 -13.23 9.64 10.80
N GLN A 4 -14.35 9.29 11.41
CA GLN A 4 -15.00 8.01 11.12
C GLN A 4 -15.53 7.95 9.71
N GLU A 5 -16.11 9.04 9.25
CA GLU A 5 -16.62 9.14 7.90
C GLU A 5 -15.48 9.10 6.90
N LEU A 6 -14.41 9.81 7.19
CA LEU A 6 -13.22 9.82 6.33
C LEU A 6 -12.61 8.42 6.23
N GLU A 7 -12.47 7.70 7.35
CA GLU A 7 -11.93 6.33 7.32
C GLU A 7 -12.79 5.40 6.47
N LYS A 8 -14.11 5.52 6.55
CA LYS A 8 -15.01 4.70 5.74
C LYS A 8 -14.80 4.98 4.26
N LYS A 9 -14.64 6.24 3.90
CA LYS A 9 -14.41 6.62 2.51
C LYS A 9 -13.06 6.15 1.99
N ILE A 10 -12.05 6.18 2.82
CA ILE A 10 -10.73 5.67 2.47
C ILE A 10 -10.79 4.16 2.24
N ILE A 11 -11.46 3.43 3.13
CA ILE A 11 -11.59 1.98 2.99
C ILE A 11 -12.35 1.62 1.72
N ALA A 12 -13.42 2.35 1.42
CA ALA A 12 -14.18 2.13 0.19
C ALA A 12 -13.33 2.39 -1.05
N ALA A 13 -12.49 3.43 -1.00
CA ALA A 13 -11.59 3.74 -2.11
C ALA A 13 -10.50 2.67 -2.27
N LEU A 14 -10.02 2.10 -1.17
CA LEU A 14 -9.09 0.98 -1.23
C LEU A 14 -9.75 -0.24 -1.90
N ASP A 15 -11.01 -0.50 -1.59
CA ASP A 15 -11.76 -1.60 -2.21
C ASP A 15 -11.96 -1.39 -3.71
N GLU A 16 -12.16 -0.15 -4.13
CA GLU A 16 -12.36 0.19 -5.54
C GLU A 16 -11.09 0.07 -6.37
N ASN A 17 -9.94 0.14 -5.74
CA ASN A 17 -8.65 0.27 -6.43
C ASN A 17 -7.68 -0.85 -6.06
N PRO A 18 -7.84 -2.04 -6.68
CA PRO A 18 -6.98 -3.18 -6.37
C PRO A 18 -5.55 -3.06 -6.91
N PHE A 19 -5.25 -2.02 -7.68
CA PHE A 19 -3.90 -1.77 -8.19
C PHE A 19 -3.53 -0.32 -7.98
N GLY A 20 -2.26 -0.05 -7.77
CA GLY A 20 -1.79 1.31 -7.58
C GLY A 20 -0.34 1.49 -7.96
N SER A 21 0.09 2.74 -7.98
CA SER A 21 1.48 3.11 -8.25
C SER A 21 2.22 3.21 -6.93
N PHE A 22 3.24 2.37 -6.78
CA PHE A 22 4.01 2.24 -5.53
C PHE A 22 5.38 2.86 -5.72
N GLY A 23 5.67 3.91 -4.96
CA GLY A 23 6.93 4.64 -5.03
C GLY A 23 7.86 4.28 -3.89
N THR A 24 9.13 4.05 -4.23
CA THR A 24 10.19 3.78 -3.28
C THR A 24 11.38 4.68 -3.58
N ILE A 25 12.34 4.71 -2.68
CA ILE A 25 13.57 5.46 -2.87
C ILE A 25 14.73 4.47 -2.90
N GLU A 26 15.42 4.43 -4.04
CA GLU A 26 16.56 3.57 -4.22
C GLU A 26 17.86 4.24 -3.74
N ALA A 27 18.94 3.48 -3.72
CA ALA A 27 20.25 4.01 -3.38
C ALA A 27 20.55 5.26 -4.21
N GLY A 28 21.17 6.25 -3.59
CA GLY A 28 21.45 7.53 -4.24
C GLY A 28 20.25 8.45 -4.31
N ASN A 29 19.25 8.22 -3.47
CA ASN A 29 18.04 9.03 -3.40
C ASN A 29 17.25 9.07 -4.71
N LYS A 30 17.27 7.97 -5.44
CA LYS A 30 16.55 7.88 -6.72
C LYS A 30 15.14 7.40 -6.48
N PRO A 31 14.12 8.16 -6.86
CA PRO A 31 12.75 7.67 -6.75
C PRO A 31 12.47 6.64 -7.84
N LYS A 32 11.69 5.64 -7.49
CA LYS A 32 11.26 4.62 -8.45
C LYS A 32 9.79 4.32 -8.21
N VAL A 33 9.03 4.12 -9.28
CA VAL A 33 7.60 3.85 -9.21
C VAL A 33 7.28 2.57 -9.98
N ARG A 34 6.44 1.72 -9.39
CA ARG A 34 6.00 0.46 -9.99
C ARG A 34 4.51 0.33 -9.82
N TYR A 35 3.85 -0.29 -10.77
CA TYR A 35 2.42 -0.54 -10.68
C TYR A 35 2.23 -1.92 -10.03
N MET A 36 1.48 -1.98 -8.93
CA MET A 36 1.38 -3.19 -8.12
C MET A 36 -0.04 -3.46 -7.65
N ALA A 37 -0.34 -4.74 -7.43
CA ALA A 37 -1.59 -5.14 -6.79
C ALA A 37 -1.54 -4.74 -5.32
N VAL A 38 -2.66 -4.25 -4.80
CA VAL A 38 -2.79 -3.73 -3.45
C VAL A 38 -3.84 -4.53 -2.69
N PHE A 39 -3.50 -4.93 -1.48
CA PHE A 39 -4.41 -5.61 -0.57
C PHE A 39 -4.55 -4.78 0.70
N HIS A 40 -5.64 -4.94 1.42
CA HIS A 40 -5.80 -4.22 2.69
C HIS A 40 -6.74 -4.94 3.64
N LYS A 41 -6.58 -4.61 4.92
CA LYS A 41 -7.51 -4.99 5.99
C LYS A 41 -7.73 -3.71 6.78
N GLY A 42 -8.89 -3.09 6.63
CA GLY A 42 -9.11 -1.75 7.16
C GLY A 42 -8.08 -0.81 6.54
N LEU A 43 -7.37 -0.09 7.38
CA LEU A 43 -6.32 0.84 6.93
C LEU A 43 -4.93 0.21 6.86
N ASN A 44 -4.81 -1.07 7.17
CA ASN A 44 -3.54 -1.77 7.00
C ASN A 44 -3.42 -2.20 5.54
N ILE A 45 -2.35 -1.81 4.89
CA ILE A 45 -2.16 -2.00 3.46
C ILE A 45 -1.01 -2.96 3.20
N TYR A 46 -1.18 -3.83 2.22
CA TYR A 46 -0.21 -4.90 1.94
C TYR A 46 0.05 -5.03 0.45
N LEU A 47 1.29 -5.34 0.12
CA LEU A 47 1.69 -5.68 -1.25
C LEU A 47 2.42 -7.00 -1.22
N ALA A 48 2.18 -7.84 -2.21
CA ALA A 48 2.90 -9.10 -2.35
C ALA A 48 4.13 -8.88 -3.22
N THR A 49 5.28 -9.40 -2.82
CA THR A 49 6.49 -9.25 -3.61
C THR A 49 7.43 -10.44 -3.44
N ASN A 50 8.41 -10.54 -4.34
CA ASN A 50 9.44 -11.57 -4.26
C ASN A 50 10.57 -11.04 -3.38
N ARG A 51 10.97 -11.84 -2.38
CA ARG A 51 12.02 -11.44 -1.42
C ARG A 51 13.36 -11.15 -2.07
N LYS A 52 13.58 -11.65 -3.27
CA LYS A 52 14.85 -11.47 -4.00
C LYS A 52 14.93 -10.16 -4.78
N THR A 53 13.86 -9.37 -4.77
CA THR A 53 13.90 -8.11 -5.52
C THR A 53 14.71 -7.07 -4.78
N HIS A 54 15.29 -6.14 -5.53
CA HIS A 54 16.02 -5.00 -4.95
C HIS A 54 15.12 -4.16 -4.05
N LYS A 55 13.84 -4.15 -4.34
CA LYS A 55 12.84 -3.43 -3.56
C LYS A 55 12.89 -3.81 -2.08
N VAL A 56 13.02 -5.11 -1.78
CA VAL A 56 13.06 -5.58 -0.41
C VAL A 56 14.32 -5.07 0.32
N GLU A 57 15.45 -5.11 -0.35
CA GLU A 57 16.71 -4.60 0.18
C GLU A 57 16.65 -3.10 0.41
N GLU A 58 16.13 -2.38 -0.56
CA GLU A 58 16.00 -0.94 -0.51
C GLU A 58 15.12 -0.47 0.64
N LEU A 59 14.05 -1.18 0.92
CA LEU A 59 13.14 -0.84 2.00
C LEU A 59 13.75 -1.04 3.39
N GLN A 60 14.74 -1.92 3.51
CA GLN A 60 15.47 -2.08 4.75
C GLN A 60 16.33 -0.86 5.03
N SER A 61 16.86 -0.22 3.99
CA SER A 61 17.67 0.98 4.11
C SER A 61 16.84 2.25 4.21
N ASN A 62 15.72 2.29 3.49
CA ASN A 62 14.80 3.44 3.50
C ASN A 62 13.37 2.94 3.43
N PRO A 63 12.66 2.90 4.55
CA PRO A 63 11.30 2.37 4.60
C PRO A 63 10.23 3.33 4.09
N ARG A 64 10.58 4.57 3.75
CA ARG A 64 9.60 5.57 3.30
C ARG A 64 9.10 5.22 1.90
N VAL A 65 7.77 5.14 1.77
CA VAL A 65 7.13 4.79 0.50
C VAL A 65 5.92 5.69 0.26
N PHE A 66 5.47 5.71 -0.99
CA PHE A 66 4.27 6.42 -1.38
C PHE A 66 3.42 5.48 -2.23
N LEU A 67 2.10 5.48 -2.00
CA LEU A 67 1.18 4.68 -2.78
C LEU A 67 0.08 5.57 -3.32
N LEU A 68 -0.10 5.53 -4.64
CA LEU A 68 -1.10 6.33 -5.33
C LEU A 68 -2.15 5.43 -5.93
N LEU A 69 -3.41 5.69 -5.59
CA LEU A 69 -4.55 4.90 -6.09
C LEU A 69 -5.60 5.80 -6.72
N GLY A 70 -6.30 5.28 -7.69
CA GLY A 70 -7.50 5.95 -8.21
C GLY A 70 -7.33 6.77 -9.47
N TYR A 71 -6.12 7.01 -9.91
CA TYR A 71 -5.91 7.76 -11.15
C TYR A 71 -6.14 6.85 -12.35
N GLU A 72 -7.25 7.06 -13.01
CA GLU A 72 -7.61 6.33 -14.23
C GLU A 72 -8.02 7.29 -15.32
N GLN A 73 -8.00 6.80 -16.53
CA GLN A 73 -8.52 7.55 -17.66
C GLN A 73 -10.00 7.87 -17.41
N GLY A 74 -10.35 9.13 -17.51
CA GLY A 74 -11.72 9.58 -17.26
C GLY A 74 -11.95 10.17 -15.87
N GLY A 75 -11.08 9.89 -14.91
CA GLY A 75 -11.15 10.51 -13.59
C GLY A 75 -12.38 10.18 -12.75
N ASP A 76 -12.92 8.98 -12.93
CA ASP A 76 -14.16 8.58 -12.27
C ASP A 76 -14.02 8.01 -10.88
N LYS A 77 -12.80 7.81 -10.42
CA LYS A 77 -12.58 7.19 -9.12
C LYS A 77 -12.12 8.18 -8.07
N ASN A 78 -12.37 7.82 -6.82
CA ASN A 78 -11.81 8.56 -5.71
C ASN A 78 -10.32 8.26 -5.63
N ILE A 79 -9.53 9.25 -5.29
CA ILE A 79 -8.08 9.16 -5.29
C ILE A 79 -7.55 9.08 -3.88
N LEU A 80 -6.56 8.22 -3.67
CA LEU A 80 -5.82 8.15 -2.40
C LEU A 80 -4.34 8.41 -2.66
N GLU A 81 -3.78 9.34 -1.89
CA GLU A 81 -2.35 9.60 -1.86
C GLU A 81 -1.87 9.20 -0.48
N ILE A 82 -1.07 8.14 -0.41
CA ILE A 82 -0.72 7.50 0.85
C ILE A 82 0.78 7.59 1.12
N GLU A 83 1.14 8.25 2.22
CA GLU A 83 2.52 8.26 2.70
C GLU A 83 2.62 7.22 3.80
N ALA A 84 3.60 6.33 3.71
CA ALA A 84 3.69 5.21 4.62
C ALA A 84 5.14 4.79 4.89
N ALA A 85 5.31 3.97 5.89
CA ALA A 85 6.56 3.25 6.11
C ALA A 85 6.29 1.78 5.82
N ALA A 86 7.19 1.14 5.09
CA ALA A 86 7.04 -0.24 4.69
C ALA A 86 7.97 -1.15 5.49
N SER A 87 7.47 -2.32 5.83
CA SER A 87 8.30 -3.38 6.41
C SER A 87 7.99 -4.70 5.71
N VAL A 88 8.94 -5.61 5.71
CA VAL A 88 8.78 -6.91 5.07
C VAL A 88 8.38 -7.92 6.12
N THR A 89 7.36 -8.71 5.84
CA THR A 89 6.93 -9.75 6.75
C THR A 89 6.75 -11.08 6.03
N LYS A 90 7.06 -12.15 6.76
CA LYS A 90 6.81 -13.52 6.31
C LYS A 90 5.76 -14.20 7.17
N ASN A 91 4.89 -13.42 7.78
CA ASN A 91 3.82 -13.95 8.62
C ASN A 91 2.98 -14.96 7.81
N ASP A 92 3.01 -16.22 8.21
CA ASP A 92 2.36 -17.29 7.46
C ASP A 92 0.85 -17.14 7.37
N LYS A 93 0.24 -16.68 8.45
CA LYS A 93 -1.20 -16.46 8.49
C LYS A 93 -1.59 -15.38 7.47
N LEU A 94 -0.88 -14.28 7.47
CA LEU A 94 -1.14 -13.16 6.58
C LEU A 94 -0.89 -13.58 5.12
N ARG A 95 0.19 -14.30 4.85
CA ARG A 95 0.50 -14.79 3.52
C ARG A 95 -0.62 -15.69 2.98
N GLY A 96 -1.16 -16.54 3.83
CA GLY A 96 -2.29 -17.41 3.48
C GLY A 96 -3.56 -16.64 3.23
N GLU A 97 -3.85 -15.66 4.09
CA GLU A 97 -5.06 -14.85 3.95
C GLU A 97 -5.07 -13.98 2.68
N LEU A 98 -3.92 -13.47 2.30
CA LEU A 98 -3.80 -12.62 1.12
C LEU A 98 -3.60 -13.41 -0.18
N TRP A 99 -3.34 -14.73 -0.08
CA TRP A 99 -3.11 -15.54 -1.27
C TRP A 99 -4.37 -15.60 -2.13
N ASN A 100 -4.20 -15.42 -3.43
CA ASN A 100 -5.27 -15.59 -4.40
C ASN A 100 -4.69 -16.06 -5.72
N LYS A 101 -5.59 -16.44 -6.64
CA LYS A 101 -5.22 -17.02 -7.92
C LYS A 101 -4.32 -16.13 -8.77
N SER A 102 -4.46 -14.81 -8.64
CA SER A 102 -3.65 -13.89 -9.44
C SER A 102 -2.16 -13.96 -9.08
N LEU A 103 -1.84 -14.46 -7.90
CA LEU A 103 -0.45 -14.59 -7.46
C LEU A 103 0.23 -15.84 -8.00
N GLU A 104 -0.53 -16.78 -8.58
CA GLU A 104 0.01 -18.00 -9.15
C GLU A 104 0.98 -17.76 -10.31
N LYS A 105 0.88 -16.63 -10.95
CA LYS A 105 1.80 -16.23 -12.03
C LYS A 105 3.21 -16.02 -11.52
N TRP A 106 3.34 -15.65 -10.25
CA TRP A 106 4.60 -15.18 -9.67
C TRP A 106 5.17 -16.14 -8.63
N PHE A 107 4.31 -16.90 -7.98
CA PHE A 107 4.69 -17.76 -6.86
C PHE A 107 4.05 -19.14 -7.00
N LYS A 108 4.70 -20.13 -6.42
CA LYS A 108 4.24 -21.52 -6.50
C LYS A 108 3.03 -21.81 -5.61
N GLY A 109 2.87 -21.01 -4.55
CA GLY A 109 1.78 -21.19 -3.61
C GLY A 109 1.99 -20.28 -2.41
N PRO A 110 1.06 -20.27 -1.45
CA PRO A 110 1.19 -19.41 -0.27
C PRO A 110 2.40 -19.75 0.60
N ASP A 111 2.98 -20.93 0.42
CA ASP A 111 4.16 -21.37 1.17
C ASP A 111 5.47 -21.14 0.42
N ASP A 112 5.41 -20.54 -0.76
CA ASP A 112 6.62 -20.27 -1.55
C ASP A 112 7.58 -19.38 -0.72
N PRO A 113 8.82 -19.82 -0.46
CA PRO A 113 9.74 -19.03 0.36
C PRO A 113 10.08 -17.67 -0.20
N ASP A 114 9.87 -17.47 -1.50
CA ASP A 114 10.12 -16.17 -2.13
C ASP A 114 8.95 -15.22 -2.04
N TYR A 115 7.79 -15.70 -1.64
CA TYR A 115 6.61 -14.87 -1.47
C TYR A 115 6.64 -14.20 -0.09
N VAL A 116 6.81 -12.90 -0.09
CA VAL A 116 6.77 -12.10 1.14
C VAL A 116 5.77 -10.97 1.00
N ILE A 117 5.34 -10.42 2.12
CA ILE A 117 4.39 -9.32 2.15
C ILE A 117 5.12 -8.04 2.57
N LEU A 118 4.86 -6.97 1.86
CA LEU A 118 5.22 -5.63 2.32
C LEU A 118 4.03 -5.10 3.09
N GLU A 119 4.25 -4.77 4.34
CA GLU A 119 3.22 -4.18 5.19
C GLU A 119 3.46 -2.68 5.22
N LEU A 120 2.47 -1.90 4.82
CA LEU A 120 2.56 -0.45 4.80
C LEU A 120 1.80 0.12 5.98
N ALA A 121 2.50 0.86 6.83
CA ALA A 121 1.88 1.56 7.95
C ALA A 121 1.68 3.02 7.53
N PRO A 122 0.44 3.43 7.23
CA PRO A 122 0.21 4.80 6.75
C PRO A 122 0.47 5.84 7.83
N ASP A 123 1.17 6.90 7.44
CA ASP A 123 1.35 8.09 8.29
C ASP A 123 0.32 9.15 7.92
N ARG A 124 0.05 9.25 6.64
CA ARG A 124 -0.85 10.26 6.11
C ARG A 124 -1.54 9.71 4.87
N ILE A 125 -2.85 9.88 4.82
CA ILE A 125 -3.64 9.51 3.64
C ILE A 125 -4.48 10.72 3.24
N GLU A 126 -4.26 11.19 2.03
CA GLU A 126 -5.07 12.26 1.48
C GLU A 126 -6.13 11.64 0.60
N TYR A 127 -7.40 11.92 0.91
CA TYR A 127 -8.54 11.45 0.16
C TYR A 127 -9.05 12.58 -0.72
N ILE A 128 -9.13 12.34 -2.02
CA ILE A 128 -9.63 13.32 -2.98
C ILE A 128 -10.83 12.68 -3.68
N GLY A 129 -12.01 13.06 -3.26
CA GLY A 129 -13.24 12.47 -3.77
C GLY A 129 -13.63 13.06 -5.11
N LYS A 130 -14.30 12.26 -5.90
CA LYS A 130 -14.76 12.67 -7.22
C LYS A 130 -15.82 13.79 -7.21
N ASN A 131 -16.41 14.05 -6.06
CA ASN A 131 -17.40 15.11 -5.90
C ASN A 131 -16.81 16.31 -5.12
N GLU A 132 -15.51 16.54 -5.30
CA GLU A 132 -14.77 17.61 -4.64
C GLU A 132 -14.64 17.47 -3.12
N GLU A 133 -15.04 16.32 -2.58
CA GLU A 133 -14.81 16.04 -1.17
C GLU A 133 -13.32 15.84 -0.96
N HIS A 134 -12.81 16.32 0.17
CA HIS A 134 -11.39 16.24 0.45
C HIS A 134 -11.17 16.05 1.95
N GLY A 135 -10.24 15.21 2.30
CA GLY A 135 -9.88 15.01 3.70
C GLY A 135 -8.48 14.44 3.83
N VAL A 136 -7.88 14.67 4.96
CA VAL A 136 -6.56 14.14 5.29
C VAL A 136 -6.64 13.36 6.58
N TRP A 137 -6.32 12.08 6.50
CA TRP A 137 -6.22 11.20 7.66
C TRP A 137 -4.75 11.15 8.08
N GLN A 138 -4.49 11.23 9.38
CA GLN A 138 -3.14 11.11 9.89
C GLN A 138 -3.06 10.00 10.92
N GLY A 139 -2.00 9.22 10.82
CA GLY A 139 -1.75 8.14 11.76
C GLY A 139 -1.46 8.72 13.14
N THR A 140 -2.07 8.12 14.14
CA THR A 140 -1.91 8.60 15.49
C THR A 140 -0.79 7.95 16.21
N VAL A 141 -0.11 7.14 15.59
CA VAL A 141 0.83 6.38 16.15
C VAL A 141 2.01 6.99 16.63
N ALA A 142 2.84 6.22 17.00
CA ALA A 142 4.16 6.56 17.28
C ALA A 142 4.65 7.59 16.35
N GLY A 143 4.06 7.62 15.23
CA GLY A 143 4.30 8.66 14.29
C GLY A 143 4.15 10.02 14.89
N ALA A 144 3.10 10.17 15.56
CA ALA A 144 2.79 11.46 16.14
C ALA A 144 3.70 11.83 17.29
N SER A 145 4.29 10.86 17.90
CA SER A 145 5.15 11.12 19.04
C SER A 145 6.62 11.30 18.66
N ARG A 146 6.92 11.20 17.45
CA ARG A 146 8.29 11.36 16.97
C ARG A 146 8.77 12.79 16.95
#